data_15eb18bbbc8fe3d8e211e6547bc322e3
#
_entry.id   15eb18bbbc8fe3d8e211e6547bc322e3
#
_cell.length_a   1.000
_cell.length_b   1.000
_cell.length_c   1.000
_cell.angle_alpha   90.00
_cell.angle_beta   90.00
_cell.angle_gamma   90.00
#
_symmetry.space_group_name_H-M   'P 1'
#
loop_
_entity.id
_entity.type
_entity.pdbx_description
1 polymer ?
#
loop_
_entity_poly.entity_id
_entity_poly.type
_entity_poly.pdbx_seq_one_letter_code
_entity_poly.pdbx_strand_id
1 'polypeptide(L)'
;MPKTGENIYKRKDGRWEARFISGRKPDGCAKYTSVYARTYAAAKAKLADRKRMIVSRPAGSCRLTVKELFVWYLSQAEIKPSTRARYVFLIEHHILPELGSIFVVSLTAKQLSDFLNQKRKSGRLHGGELSAKSVRDIGVLIKAALRFASAEYHFYCDALNTKLPKAKQREIAPFSAWELDQLRKGLSPSPNHKDAGILLSANGGLRLGEVCALRVSDIDFQNGTVSIERAVQRVRQNGKTKLIIQTPKSEKSVRVIPLPNDMMAY
;
A
#
# COMPACT_ATOMS: atom_id res chain seq x y z
N MET A 1 30.19 15.36 -21.88
CA MET A 1 30.80 14.78 -20.67
C MET A 1 29.88 13.67 -20.14
N PRO A 2 30.39 12.50 -19.74
CA PRO A 2 29.53 11.49 -19.11
C PRO A 2 28.97 12.06 -17.81
N LYS A 3 27.66 11.86 -17.58
CA LYS A 3 27.01 12.25 -16.32
C LYS A 3 27.60 11.41 -15.19
N THR A 4 27.94 12.05 -14.10
CA THR A 4 28.48 11.43 -12.86
C THR A 4 27.54 10.27 -12.45
N GLY A 5 28.06 9.02 -12.37
CA GLY A 5 27.29 7.83 -12.01
C GLY A 5 26.99 6.84 -13.14
N GLU A 6 27.23 7.20 -14.40
CA GLU A 6 27.13 6.26 -15.53
C GLU A 6 28.53 5.68 -15.83
N ASN A 7 28.74 4.38 -15.62
CA ASN A 7 30.01 3.69 -15.95
C ASN A 7 30.13 3.48 -17.48
N ILE A 8 29.98 4.56 -18.27
CA ILE A 8 30.10 4.55 -19.74
C ILE A 8 31.14 5.59 -20.13
N TYR A 9 32.20 5.15 -20.81
CA TYR A 9 33.32 6.02 -21.18
C TYR A 9 33.84 5.69 -22.60
N LYS A 10 34.43 6.70 -23.26
CA LYS A 10 35.03 6.54 -24.60
C LYS A 10 36.46 6.06 -24.45
N ARG A 11 36.77 4.97 -25.12
CA ARG A 11 38.13 4.38 -25.16
C ARG A 11 39.03 5.11 -26.14
N LYS A 12 40.34 4.87 -26.02
CA LYS A 12 41.32 5.42 -26.95
C LYS A 12 41.17 4.91 -28.40
N ASP A 13 40.56 3.72 -28.55
CA ASP A 13 40.23 3.12 -29.85
C ASP A 13 38.97 3.67 -30.51
N GLY A 14 38.37 4.74 -29.94
CA GLY A 14 37.19 5.40 -30.45
C GLY A 14 35.83 4.76 -30.07
N ARG A 15 35.86 3.52 -29.52
CA ARG A 15 34.64 2.83 -29.07
C ARG A 15 34.18 3.30 -27.69
N TRP A 16 32.89 3.18 -27.43
CA TRP A 16 32.28 3.41 -26.12
C TRP A 16 32.20 2.09 -25.35
N GLU A 17 32.71 2.09 -24.12
CA GLU A 17 32.64 0.98 -23.17
C GLU A 17 31.65 1.32 -22.07
N ALA A 18 30.70 0.42 -21.82
CA ALA A 18 29.82 0.49 -20.67
C ALA A 18 30.11 -0.69 -19.74
N ARG A 19 30.50 -0.41 -18.49
CA ARG A 19 30.92 -1.39 -17.51
C ARG A 19 29.86 -1.57 -16.43
N PHE A 20 29.58 -2.80 -16.03
CA PHE A 20 28.58 -3.09 -15.01
C PHE A 20 28.96 -4.34 -14.20
N ILE A 21 28.38 -4.46 -13.00
CA ILE A 21 28.55 -5.63 -12.15
C ILE A 21 27.67 -6.75 -12.66
N SER A 22 28.27 -7.89 -13.09
CA SER A 22 27.57 -9.06 -13.59
C SER A 22 27.34 -10.15 -12.54
N GLY A 23 27.88 -9.98 -11.34
CA GLY A 23 27.76 -10.91 -10.23
C GLY A 23 28.82 -10.63 -9.16
N ARG A 24 28.97 -11.52 -8.20
CA ARG A 24 30.06 -11.51 -7.21
C ARG A 24 30.88 -12.78 -7.36
N LYS A 25 32.19 -12.67 -7.08
CA LYS A 25 33.09 -13.81 -6.98
C LYS A 25 32.87 -14.51 -5.64
N PRO A 26 33.38 -15.75 -5.46
CA PRO A 26 33.33 -16.47 -4.18
C PRO A 26 33.97 -15.70 -3.01
N ASP A 27 34.90 -14.81 -3.29
CA ASP A 27 35.58 -13.92 -2.35
C ASP A 27 34.76 -12.68 -1.96
N GLY A 28 33.50 -12.56 -2.45
CA GLY A 28 32.62 -11.40 -2.23
C GLY A 28 32.87 -10.21 -3.14
N CYS A 29 33.99 -10.18 -3.90
CA CYS A 29 34.34 -9.09 -4.80
C CYS A 29 33.41 -8.98 -6.00
N ALA A 30 33.11 -7.75 -6.45
CA ALA A 30 32.26 -7.50 -7.60
C ALA A 30 32.90 -8.02 -8.90
N LYS A 31 32.17 -8.87 -9.64
CA LYS A 31 32.57 -9.31 -10.98
C LYS A 31 32.05 -8.33 -12.02
N TYR A 32 32.94 -7.62 -12.70
CA TYR A 32 32.57 -6.65 -13.74
C TYR A 32 32.53 -7.29 -15.12
N THR A 33 31.63 -6.82 -15.96
CA THR A 33 31.54 -7.15 -17.39
C THR A 33 31.37 -5.88 -18.18
N SER A 34 31.98 -5.81 -19.37
CA SER A 34 31.91 -4.64 -20.25
C SER A 34 31.15 -4.97 -21.53
N VAL A 35 30.42 -3.99 -22.07
CA VAL A 35 29.83 -4.02 -23.41
C VAL A 35 30.36 -2.85 -24.23
N TYR A 36 30.53 -3.08 -25.54
CA TYR A 36 31.16 -2.13 -26.44
C TYR A 36 30.20 -1.70 -27.55
N ALA A 37 30.24 -0.42 -27.94
CA ALA A 37 29.49 0.12 -29.08
C ALA A 37 30.25 1.27 -29.74
N ARG A 38 29.83 1.62 -30.96
CA ARG A 38 30.42 2.75 -31.74
C ARG A 38 29.92 4.12 -31.22
N THR A 39 28.74 4.18 -30.60
CA THR A 39 28.16 5.41 -30.05
C THR A 39 27.78 5.25 -28.59
N TYR A 40 27.71 6.37 -27.86
CA TYR A 40 27.26 6.40 -26.48
C TYR A 40 25.84 5.83 -26.31
N ALA A 41 24.90 6.24 -27.17
CA ALA A 41 23.51 5.77 -27.12
C ALA A 41 23.43 4.24 -27.32
N ALA A 42 24.18 3.70 -28.28
CA ALA A 42 24.24 2.26 -28.52
C ALA A 42 24.91 1.49 -27.36
N ALA A 43 25.94 2.06 -26.71
CA ALA A 43 26.54 1.46 -25.52
C ALA A 43 25.55 1.44 -24.34
N LYS A 44 24.79 2.51 -24.14
CA LYS A 44 23.76 2.63 -23.11
C LYS A 44 22.60 1.63 -23.35
N ALA A 45 22.14 1.50 -24.58
CA ALA A 45 21.11 0.52 -24.96
C ALA A 45 21.60 -0.91 -24.72
N LYS A 46 22.80 -1.27 -25.21
CA LYS A 46 23.40 -2.59 -24.97
C LYS A 46 23.62 -2.88 -23.47
N LEU A 47 23.98 -1.86 -22.68
CA LEU A 47 24.09 -1.98 -21.23
C LEU A 47 22.76 -2.31 -20.60
N ALA A 48 21.69 -1.61 -21.00
CA ALA A 48 20.33 -1.84 -20.51
C ALA A 48 19.85 -3.26 -20.85
N ASP A 49 20.07 -3.71 -22.10
CA ASP A 49 19.68 -5.05 -22.55
C ASP A 49 20.50 -6.14 -21.82
N ARG A 50 21.82 -5.92 -21.62
CA ARG A 50 22.65 -6.86 -20.88
C ARG A 50 22.30 -6.89 -19.40
N LYS A 51 21.99 -5.76 -18.80
CA LYS A 51 21.46 -5.71 -17.42
C LYS A 51 20.13 -6.46 -17.34
N ARG A 52 19.23 -6.30 -18.29
CA ARG A 52 17.98 -7.08 -18.39
C ARG A 52 18.27 -8.58 -18.50
N MET A 53 19.17 -9.00 -19.39
CA MET A 53 19.53 -10.42 -19.56
C MET A 53 20.24 -11.06 -18.35
N ILE A 54 21.05 -10.30 -17.60
CA ILE A 54 21.73 -10.82 -16.41
C ILE A 54 20.76 -10.92 -15.24
N VAL A 55 19.87 -9.99 -15.13
CA VAL A 55 18.73 -10.05 -14.20
C VAL A 55 17.73 -11.13 -14.64
N SER A 56 17.67 -11.47 -15.93
CA SER A 56 16.87 -12.58 -16.52
C SER A 56 17.57 -13.93 -16.45
N ARG A 57 18.76 -14.08 -15.84
CA ARG A 57 19.21 -15.41 -15.45
C ARG A 57 18.21 -15.92 -14.43
N PRO A 58 17.62 -17.11 -14.62
CA PRO A 58 16.90 -17.75 -13.55
C PRO A 58 17.92 -17.89 -12.41
N ALA A 59 17.83 -17.03 -11.42
CA ALA A 59 18.36 -17.35 -10.10
C ALA A 59 17.76 -18.71 -9.79
N GLY A 60 18.60 -19.68 -9.48
CA GLY A 60 18.26 -21.09 -9.44
C GLY A 60 16.84 -21.29 -8.91
N SER A 61 15.96 -21.77 -9.78
CA SER A 61 14.64 -22.34 -9.50
C SER A 61 13.74 -21.62 -8.47
N CYS A 62 13.54 -20.30 -8.54
CA CYS A 62 12.41 -19.73 -7.81
C CYS A 62 11.11 -20.19 -8.49
N ARG A 63 10.65 -21.39 -8.16
CA ARG A 63 9.36 -21.95 -8.61
C ARG A 63 8.19 -21.45 -7.77
N LEU A 64 8.34 -20.28 -7.14
CA LEU A 64 7.32 -19.67 -6.30
C LEU A 64 6.17 -19.19 -7.18
N THR A 65 4.98 -19.69 -6.93
CA THR A 65 3.75 -19.17 -7.52
C THR A 65 3.30 -17.90 -6.80
N VAL A 66 2.43 -17.11 -7.43
CA VAL A 66 1.84 -15.93 -6.78
C VAL A 66 1.07 -16.32 -5.51
N LYS A 67 0.43 -17.48 -5.49
CA LYS A 67 -0.25 -18.01 -4.30
C LYS A 67 0.74 -18.22 -3.15
N GLU A 68 1.81 -18.97 -3.39
CA GLU A 68 2.85 -19.25 -2.40
C GLU A 68 3.56 -17.98 -1.94
N LEU A 69 3.80 -17.03 -2.86
CA LEU A 69 4.32 -15.70 -2.53
C LEU A 69 3.46 -15.00 -1.48
N PHE A 70 2.14 -14.96 -1.66
CA PHE A 70 1.27 -14.26 -0.72
C PHE A 70 1.15 -14.98 0.63
N VAL A 71 1.15 -16.31 0.65
CA VAL A 71 1.21 -17.07 1.91
C VAL A 71 2.48 -16.70 2.69
N TRP A 72 3.62 -16.73 2.00
CA TRP A 72 4.90 -16.36 2.61
C TRP A 72 4.96 -14.88 3.00
N TYR A 73 4.56 -13.94 2.12
CA TYR A 73 4.54 -12.52 2.40
C TYR A 73 3.71 -12.19 3.64
N LEU A 74 2.52 -12.77 3.77
CA LEU A 74 1.66 -12.56 4.92
C LEU A 74 2.23 -13.19 6.21
N SER A 75 3.02 -14.25 6.13
CA SER A 75 3.67 -14.84 7.32
C SER A 75 4.79 -13.96 7.87
N GLN A 76 5.47 -13.21 7.01
CA GLN A 76 6.60 -12.34 7.40
C GLN A 76 6.16 -10.89 7.70
N ALA A 77 4.99 -10.47 7.21
CA ALA A 77 4.57 -9.08 7.33
C ALA A 77 4.06 -8.75 8.73
N GLU A 78 4.72 -7.82 9.40
CA GLU A 78 4.25 -7.19 10.64
C GLU A 78 3.20 -6.11 10.32
N ILE A 79 1.95 -6.51 10.19
CA ILE A 79 0.84 -5.63 9.84
C ILE A 79 -0.29 -5.74 10.85
N LYS A 80 -1.00 -4.62 11.08
CA LYS A 80 -2.16 -4.57 11.98
C LYS A 80 -3.24 -5.56 11.53
N PRO A 81 -4.00 -6.17 12.47
CA PRO A 81 -5.05 -7.15 12.15
C PRO A 81 -6.05 -6.68 11.08
N SER A 82 -6.43 -5.41 11.11
CA SER A 82 -7.34 -4.81 10.12
C SER A 82 -6.72 -4.74 8.71
N THR A 83 -5.44 -4.42 8.60
CA THR A 83 -4.70 -4.42 7.33
C THR A 83 -4.55 -5.84 6.81
N ARG A 84 -4.22 -6.80 7.68
CA ARG A 84 -4.13 -8.22 7.33
C ARG A 84 -5.45 -8.75 6.77
N ALA A 85 -6.56 -8.47 7.43
CA ALA A 85 -7.88 -8.90 6.96
C ALA A 85 -8.23 -8.30 5.59
N ARG A 86 -7.89 -7.03 5.36
CA ARG A 86 -8.05 -6.40 4.05
C ARG A 86 -7.17 -7.05 2.98
N TYR A 87 -5.90 -7.35 3.29
CA TYR A 87 -5.00 -8.00 2.36
C TYR A 87 -5.49 -9.42 2.01
N VAL A 88 -5.88 -10.21 3.00
CA VAL A 88 -6.47 -11.54 2.79
C VAL A 88 -7.67 -11.45 1.85
N PHE A 89 -8.60 -10.52 2.10
CA PHE A 89 -9.74 -10.29 1.22
C PHE A 89 -9.34 -9.96 -0.22
N LEU A 90 -8.38 -9.03 -0.43
CA LEU A 90 -7.92 -8.67 -1.76
C LEU A 90 -7.23 -9.84 -2.47
N ILE A 91 -6.44 -10.62 -1.73
CA ILE A 91 -5.72 -11.78 -2.24
C ILE A 91 -6.70 -12.86 -2.68
N GLU A 92 -7.59 -13.29 -1.79
CA GLU A 92 -8.50 -14.41 -2.05
C GLU A 92 -9.54 -14.12 -3.13
N HIS A 93 -10.11 -12.90 -3.13
CA HIS A 93 -11.24 -12.59 -4.02
C HIS A 93 -10.82 -11.92 -5.33
N HIS A 94 -9.65 -11.28 -5.39
CA HIS A 94 -9.24 -10.55 -6.58
C HIS A 94 -7.98 -11.09 -7.24
N ILE A 95 -6.98 -11.52 -6.47
CA ILE A 95 -5.65 -11.84 -7.01
C ILE A 95 -5.53 -13.32 -7.35
N LEU A 96 -5.78 -14.21 -6.38
CA LEU A 96 -5.56 -15.65 -6.54
C LEU A 96 -6.41 -16.30 -7.65
N PRO A 97 -7.66 -15.90 -7.88
CA PRO A 97 -8.46 -16.55 -8.93
C PRO A 97 -7.86 -16.44 -10.33
N GLU A 98 -7.11 -15.37 -10.62
CA GLU A 98 -6.56 -15.12 -11.95
C GLU A 98 -5.03 -15.25 -12.01
N LEU A 99 -4.33 -14.87 -10.96
CA LEU A 99 -2.86 -14.85 -10.96
C LEU A 99 -2.23 -15.94 -10.09
N GLY A 100 -3.01 -16.61 -9.25
CA GLY A 100 -2.50 -17.48 -8.19
C GLY A 100 -1.59 -18.61 -8.65
N SER A 101 -1.84 -19.19 -9.82
CA SER A 101 -1.07 -20.28 -10.40
C SER A 101 0.16 -19.83 -11.20
N ILE A 102 0.29 -18.55 -11.48
CA ILE A 102 1.41 -18.01 -12.28
C ILE A 102 2.68 -17.99 -11.43
N PHE A 103 3.80 -18.44 -12.02
CA PHE A 103 5.11 -18.30 -11.38
C PHE A 103 5.52 -16.83 -11.32
N VAL A 104 6.02 -16.40 -10.16
CA VAL A 104 6.41 -15.00 -9.91
C VAL A 104 7.42 -14.48 -10.92
N VAL A 105 8.38 -15.34 -11.33
CA VAL A 105 9.42 -14.98 -12.32
C VAL A 105 8.87 -14.83 -13.74
N SER A 106 7.73 -15.41 -14.06
CA SER A 106 7.11 -15.34 -15.39
C SER A 106 6.04 -14.24 -15.49
N LEU A 107 5.68 -13.60 -14.39
CA LEU A 107 4.68 -12.53 -14.39
C LEU A 107 5.25 -11.27 -15.05
N THR A 108 4.66 -10.89 -16.19
CA THR A 108 5.09 -9.74 -16.97
C THR A 108 4.34 -8.46 -16.59
N ALA A 109 4.93 -7.30 -16.92
CA ALA A 109 4.27 -6.01 -16.73
C ALA A 109 2.97 -5.89 -17.55
N LYS A 110 2.93 -6.51 -18.75
CA LYS A 110 1.74 -6.55 -19.59
C LYS A 110 0.62 -7.34 -18.91
N GLN A 111 0.90 -8.56 -18.47
CA GLN A 111 -0.09 -9.40 -17.78
C GLN A 111 -0.67 -8.71 -16.54
N LEU A 112 0.18 -8.08 -15.73
CA LEU A 112 -0.30 -7.35 -14.56
C LEU A 112 -1.12 -6.11 -14.95
N SER A 113 -0.74 -5.41 -16.03
CA SER A 113 -1.51 -4.27 -16.54
C SER A 113 -2.88 -4.70 -17.06
N ASP A 114 -2.95 -5.77 -17.84
CA ASP A 114 -4.18 -6.32 -18.39
C ASP A 114 -5.12 -6.79 -17.27
N PHE A 115 -4.58 -7.49 -16.27
CA PHE A 115 -5.31 -7.88 -15.06
C PHE A 115 -5.92 -6.66 -14.34
N LEU A 116 -5.14 -5.61 -14.09
CA LEU A 116 -5.63 -4.40 -13.41
C LEU A 116 -6.71 -3.70 -14.23
N ASN A 117 -6.56 -3.65 -15.55
CA ASN A 117 -7.56 -3.07 -16.47
C ASN A 117 -8.86 -3.89 -16.47
N GLN A 118 -8.77 -5.21 -16.44
CA GLN A 118 -9.93 -6.10 -16.32
C GLN A 118 -10.65 -5.87 -14.98
N LYS A 119 -9.92 -5.80 -13.86
CA LYS A 119 -10.52 -5.49 -12.54
C LYS A 119 -11.20 -4.14 -12.51
N ARG A 120 -10.71 -3.17 -13.26
CA ARG A 120 -11.38 -1.87 -13.39
C ARG A 120 -12.75 -1.99 -14.06
N LYS A 121 -12.87 -2.81 -15.11
CA LYS A 121 -14.11 -2.97 -15.90
C LYS A 121 -15.14 -3.89 -15.22
N SER A 122 -14.69 -4.97 -14.58
CA SER A 122 -15.55 -6.05 -14.08
C SER A 122 -15.06 -6.69 -12.76
N GLY A 123 -14.46 -5.87 -11.87
CA GLY A 123 -13.78 -6.41 -10.68
C GLY A 123 -14.64 -6.55 -9.43
N ARG A 124 -15.89 -6.08 -9.40
CA ARG A 124 -16.77 -6.26 -8.22
C ARG A 124 -17.25 -7.70 -8.13
N LEU A 125 -17.34 -8.24 -6.91
CA LEU A 125 -17.78 -9.60 -6.63
C LEU A 125 -19.22 -9.89 -7.10
N HIS A 126 -20.07 -8.88 -7.11
CA HIS A 126 -21.48 -8.96 -7.54
C HIS A 126 -21.71 -8.25 -8.89
N GLY A 127 -20.67 -8.15 -9.71
CA GLY A 127 -20.70 -7.46 -11.00
C GLY A 127 -20.45 -5.96 -10.91
N GLY A 128 -19.89 -5.40 -11.98
CA GLY A 128 -19.60 -3.98 -12.13
C GLY A 128 -18.15 -3.59 -11.91
N GLU A 129 -17.85 -2.31 -12.04
CA GLU A 129 -16.53 -1.73 -12.05
C GLU A 129 -15.93 -1.52 -10.65
N LEU A 130 -14.64 -1.77 -10.49
CA LEU A 130 -13.89 -1.32 -9.32
C LEU A 130 -13.43 0.13 -9.49
N SER A 131 -13.44 0.88 -8.38
CA SER A 131 -12.86 2.22 -8.38
C SER A 131 -11.36 2.19 -8.71
N ALA A 132 -10.85 3.25 -9.34
CA ALA A 132 -9.42 3.39 -9.64
C ALA A 132 -8.56 3.25 -8.38
N LYS A 133 -9.06 3.70 -7.21
CA LYS A 133 -8.40 3.52 -5.91
C LYS A 133 -8.31 2.04 -5.53
N SER A 134 -9.41 1.28 -5.65
CA SER A 134 -9.41 -0.15 -5.30
C SER A 134 -8.45 -0.95 -6.20
N VAL A 135 -8.46 -0.67 -7.50
CA VAL A 135 -7.54 -1.30 -8.46
C VAL A 135 -6.08 -0.94 -8.15
N ARG A 136 -5.83 0.34 -7.80
CA ARG A 136 -4.51 0.77 -7.36
C ARG A 136 -4.06 0.04 -6.10
N ASP A 137 -4.92 -0.13 -5.11
CA ASP A 137 -4.61 -0.82 -3.85
C ASP A 137 -4.24 -2.30 -4.10
N ILE A 138 -4.95 -2.99 -5.01
CA ILE A 138 -4.60 -4.34 -5.47
C ILE A 138 -3.20 -4.34 -6.10
N GLY A 139 -2.93 -3.43 -7.04
CA GLY A 139 -1.63 -3.33 -7.70
C GLY A 139 -0.48 -2.99 -6.74
N VAL A 140 -0.72 -2.12 -5.75
CA VAL A 140 0.25 -1.79 -4.69
C VAL A 140 0.59 -3.04 -3.87
N LEU A 141 -0.41 -3.82 -3.47
CA LEU A 141 -0.23 -5.05 -2.70
C LEU A 141 0.58 -6.09 -3.49
N ILE A 142 0.26 -6.33 -4.77
CA ILE A 142 1.01 -7.23 -5.64
C ILE A 142 2.47 -6.77 -5.74
N LYS A 143 2.70 -5.49 -6.03
CA LYS A 143 4.07 -4.94 -6.16
C LYS A 143 4.86 -4.98 -4.85
N ALA A 144 4.21 -4.82 -3.70
CA ALA A 144 4.86 -4.94 -2.39
C ALA A 144 5.35 -6.38 -2.16
N ALA A 145 4.49 -7.38 -2.40
CA ALA A 145 4.87 -8.78 -2.28
C ALA A 145 5.98 -9.18 -3.27
N LEU A 146 5.87 -8.72 -4.54
CA LEU A 146 6.91 -8.97 -5.55
C LEU A 146 8.26 -8.34 -5.20
N ARG A 147 8.28 -7.12 -4.66
CA ARG A 147 9.52 -6.47 -4.20
C ARG A 147 10.15 -7.24 -3.04
N PHE A 148 9.32 -7.68 -2.10
CA PHE A 148 9.77 -8.47 -0.97
C PHE A 148 10.44 -9.77 -1.45
N ALA A 149 9.79 -10.52 -2.35
CA ALA A 149 10.36 -11.73 -2.92
C ALA A 149 11.61 -11.46 -3.78
N SER A 150 11.59 -10.39 -4.60
CA SER A 150 12.73 -10.01 -5.43
C SER A 150 13.97 -9.64 -4.61
N ALA A 151 13.77 -9.03 -3.44
CA ALA A 151 14.87 -8.72 -2.52
C ALA A 151 15.46 -9.97 -1.88
N GLU A 152 14.63 -10.92 -1.46
CA GLU A 152 15.05 -12.15 -0.79
C GLU A 152 15.68 -13.16 -1.74
N TYR A 153 15.02 -13.42 -2.87
CA TYR A 153 15.49 -14.43 -3.85
C TYR A 153 16.36 -13.84 -4.97
N HIS A 154 16.65 -12.53 -4.95
CA HIS A 154 17.52 -11.84 -5.89
C HIS A 154 17.18 -12.08 -7.38
N PHE A 155 15.88 -12.14 -7.72
CA PHE A 155 15.40 -12.24 -9.09
C PHE A 155 14.79 -10.93 -9.61
N TYR A 156 14.77 -10.80 -10.92
CA TYR A 156 14.05 -9.72 -11.60
C TYR A 156 12.61 -10.14 -11.88
N CYS A 157 11.68 -9.24 -11.59
CA CYS A 157 10.28 -9.40 -11.97
C CYS A 157 9.83 -8.21 -12.82
N ASP A 158 9.51 -8.47 -14.09
CA ASP A 158 9.07 -7.43 -15.03
C ASP A 158 7.77 -6.73 -14.58
N ALA A 159 6.88 -7.45 -13.89
CA ALA A 159 5.64 -6.90 -13.34
C ALA A 159 5.86 -5.69 -12.41
N LEU A 160 7.05 -5.54 -11.82
CA LEU A 160 7.40 -4.36 -11.02
C LEU A 160 7.41 -3.05 -11.82
N ASN A 161 7.57 -3.11 -13.14
CA ASN A 161 7.55 -1.94 -14.03
C ASN A 161 6.13 -1.49 -14.39
N THR A 162 5.09 -2.23 -14.03
CA THR A 162 3.69 -1.88 -14.35
C THR A 162 3.32 -0.51 -13.77
N LYS A 163 2.72 0.34 -14.61
CA LYS A 163 2.16 1.62 -14.15
C LYS A 163 0.81 1.38 -13.49
N LEU A 164 0.67 1.86 -12.25
CA LEU A 164 -0.60 1.76 -11.52
C LEU A 164 -1.54 2.91 -11.91
N PRO A 165 -2.86 2.68 -11.91
CA PRO A 165 -3.83 3.73 -12.20
C PRO A 165 -3.72 4.88 -11.19
N LYS A 166 -3.88 6.11 -11.68
CA LYS A 166 -3.99 7.29 -10.83
C LYS A 166 -5.41 7.35 -10.27
N ALA A 167 -5.55 7.36 -8.96
CA ALA A 167 -6.83 7.63 -8.30
C ALA A 167 -6.99 9.15 -8.17
N LYS A 168 -8.07 9.70 -8.72
CA LYS A 168 -8.44 11.08 -8.43
C LYS A 168 -8.88 11.16 -6.96
N GLN A 169 -8.29 12.07 -6.22
CA GLN A 169 -8.74 12.39 -4.88
C GLN A 169 -10.05 13.16 -5.00
N ARG A 170 -11.10 12.71 -4.35
CA ARG A 170 -12.34 13.50 -4.25
C ARG A 170 -12.09 14.61 -3.26
N GLU A 171 -12.38 15.82 -3.65
CA GLU A 171 -12.50 16.93 -2.71
C GLU A 171 -13.71 16.67 -1.81
N ILE A 172 -13.47 16.70 -0.52
CA ILE A 172 -14.53 16.59 0.49
C ILE A 172 -14.80 18.02 0.93
N ALA A 173 -15.98 18.55 0.62
CA ALA A 173 -16.42 19.81 1.15
C ALA A 173 -16.73 19.61 2.65
N PRO A 174 -16.10 20.36 3.56
CA PRO A 174 -16.46 20.34 4.97
C PRO A 174 -17.85 20.96 5.14
N PHE A 175 -18.52 20.63 6.24
CA PHE A 175 -19.75 21.33 6.61
C PHE A 175 -19.48 22.81 6.82
N SER A 176 -20.38 23.65 6.29
CA SER A 176 -20.43 25.07 6.62
C SER A 176 -20.87 25.29 8.08
N ALA A 177 -20.62 26.46 8.63
CA ALA A 177 -21.07 26.82 9.97
C ALA A 177 -22.62 26.70 10.12
N TRP A 178 -23.35 27.06 9.08
CA TRP A 178 -24.81 26.93 9.06
C TRP A 178 -25.24 25.45 9.08
N GLU A 179 -24.63 24.59 8.29
CA GLU A 179 -24.96 23.15 8.27
C GLU A 179 -24.64 22.48 9.61
N LEU A 180 -23.52 22.86 10.27
CA LEU A 180 -23.18 22.40 11.62
C LEU A 180 -24.22 22.86 12.66
N ASP A 181 -24.72 24.09 12.55
CA ASP A 181 -25.79 24.62 13.43
C ASP A 181 -27.10 23.88 13.21
N GLN A 182 -27.49 23.62 11.96
CA GLN A 182 -28.67 22.80 11.66
C GLN A 182 -28.50 21.36 12.18
N LEU A 183 -27.34 20.77 12.06
CA LEU A 183 -27.04 19.44 12.64
C LEU A 183 -27.25 19.45 14.16
N ARG A 184 -26.72 20.46 14.86
CA ARG A 184 -26.90 20.60 16.33
C ARG A 184 -28.37 20.76 16.73
N LYS A 185 -29.13 21.59 16.01
CA LYS A 185 -30.56 21.79 16.25
C LYS A 185 -31.40 20.54 15.98
N GLY A 186 -30.95 19.69 15.07
CA GLY A 186 -31.62 18.43 14.75
C GLY A 186 -31.38 17.30 15.76
N LEU A 187 -30.43 17.48 16.69
CA LEU A 187 -30.17 16.49 17.74
C LEU A 187 -31.18 16.63 18.87
N SER A 188 -31.46 15.53 19.55
CA SER A 188 -32.43 15.49 20.63
C SER A 188 -32.06 16.42 21.79
N PRO A 189 -33.03 17.12 22.42
CA PRO A 189 -32.79 17.84 23.67
C PRO A 189 -32.36 16.94 24.83
N SER A 190 -32.73 15.66 24.78
CA SER A 190 -32.23 14.61 25.67
C SER A 190 -31.34 13.68 24.86
N PRO A 191 -30.03 13.96 24.73
CA PRO A 191 -29.17 13.26 23.81
C PRO A 191 -28.98 11.83 24.25
N ASN A 192 -29.17 10.93 23.31
CA ASN A 192 -28.78 9.54 23.45
C ASN A 192 -27.29 9.38 23.12
N HIS A 193 -26.73 8.18 23.34
CA HIS A 193 -25.33 7.88 23.07
C HIS A 193 -24.91 8.12 21.60
N LYS A 194 -25.84 8.14 20.62
CA LYS A 194 -25.53 8.42 19.22
C LYS A 194 -25.35 9.91 19.00
N ASP A 195 -26.23 10.71 19.60
CA ASP A 195 -26.19 12.18 19.52
C ASP A 195 -24.92 12.71 20.20
N ALA A 196 -24.57 12.17 21.37
CA ALA A 196 -23.31 12.47 22.05
C ALA A 196 -22.10 12.12 21.16
N GLY A 197 -22.12 10.98 20.47
CA GLY A 197 -21.06 10.58 19.52
C GLY A 197 -20.93 11.55 18.33
N ILE A 198 -22.06 12.05 17.80
CA ILE A 198 -22.05 13.04 16.71
C ILE A 198 -21.46 14.36 17.21
N LEU A 199 -21.87 14.84 18.38
CA LEU A 199 -21.36 16.07 18.97
C LEU A 199 -19.86 15.98 19.26
N LEU A 200 -19.39 14.87 19.83
CA LEU A 200 -17.95 14.60 20.03
C LEU A 200 -17.17 14.63 18.72
N SER A 201 -17.75 14.07 17.65
CA SER A 201 -17.10 14.09 16.33
C SER A 201 -17.06 15.50 15.73
N ALA A 202 -18.16 16.24 15.85
CA ALA A 202 -18.30 17.58 15.26
C ALA A 202 -17.43 18.63 15.98
N ASN A 203 -17.37 18.58 17.32
CA ASN A 203 -16.65 19.57 18.11
C ASN A 203 -15.17 19.16 18.37
N GLY A 204 -14.94 17.89 18.65
CA GLY A 204 -13.59 17.38 18.99
C GLY A 204 -12.80 16.83 17.81
N GLY A 205 -13.40 16.75 16.61
CA GLY A 205 -12.74 16.16 15.44
C GLY A 205 -12.39 14.69 15.61
N LEU A 206 -13.17 13.95 16.40
CA LEU A 206 -12.96 12.54 16.64
C LEU A 206 -13.36 11.71 15.40
N ARG A 207 -12.55 10.68 15.11
CA ARG A 207 -12.95 9.71 14.10
C ARG A 207 -13.99 8.75 14.65
N LEU A 208 -14.89 8.24 13.81
CA LEU A 208 -15.95 7.31 14.22
C LEU A 208 -15.40 6.15 15.07
N GLY A 209 -14.26 5.55 14.68
CA GLY A 209 -13.65 4.47 15.44
C GLY A 209 -13.09 4.87 16.80
N GLU A 210 -12.69 6.12 16.98
CA GLU A 210 -12.25 6.70 18.24
C GLU A 210 -13.48 6.90 19.15
N VAL A 211 -14.53 7.52 18.64
CA VAL A 211 -15.82 7.70 19.38
C VAL A 211 -16.37 6.36 19.86
N CYS A 212 -16.43 5.35 18.99
CA CYS A 212 -16.92 4.02 19.36
C CYS A 212 -16.01 3.27 20.38
N ALA A 213 -14.80 3.75 20.62
CA ALA A 213 -13.86 3.16 21.57
C ALA A 213 -13.78 3.89 22.91
N LEU A 214 -14.47 5.05 23.03
CA LEU A 214 -14.47 5.85 24.25
C LEU A 214 -15.09 5.09 25.43
N ARG A 215 -14.54 5.33 26.58
CA ARG A 215 -15.06 4.91 27.87
C ARG A 215 -15.35 6.16 28.71
N VAL A 216 -16.22 6.04 29.66
CA VAL A 216 -16.50 7.14 30.61
C VAL A 216 -15.22 7.58 31.33
N SER A 217 -14.32 6.62 31.64
CA SER A 217 -13.04 6.89 32.27
C SER A 217 -12.05 7.71 31.39
N ASP A 218 -12.33 7.87 30.12
CA ASP A 218 -11.48 8.67 29.21
C ASP A 218 -11.89 10.16 29.23
N ILE A 219 -13.00 10.49 29.91
CA ILE A 219 -13.52 11.86 30.04
C ILE A 219 -13.17 12.39 31.42
N ASP A 220 -12.45 13.49 31.44
CA ASP A 220 -12.17 14.26 32.64
C ASP A 220 -13.23 15.38 32.74
N PHE A 221 -14.24 15.13 33.55
CA PHE A 221 -15.33 16.08 33.76
C PHE A 221 -14.91 17.34 34.54
N GLN A 222 -13.82 17.27 35.33
CA GLN A 222 -13.34 18.42 36.09
C GLN A 222 -12.60 19.40 35.19
N ASN A 223 -11.75 18.90 34.31
CA ASN A 223 -10.95 19.70 33.40
C ASN A 223 -11.60 19.88 32.03
N GLY A 224 -12.76 19.27 31.77
CA GLY A 224 -13.47 19.34 30.48
C GLY A 224 -12.63 18.78 29.32
N THR A 225 -11.99 17.62 29.51
CA THR A 225 -11.14 17.04 28.48
C THR A 225 -11.48 15.57 28.20
N VAL A 226 -11.14 15.09 27.00
CA VAL A 226 -11.26 13.68 26.61
C VAL A 226 -9.93 13.14 26.10
N SER A 227 -9.53 11.97 26.60
CA SER A 227 -8.32 11.25 26.18
C SER A 227 -8.62 10.25 25.08
N ILE A 228 -7.95 10.38 23.94
CA ILE A 228 -8.13 9.49 22.78
C ILE A 228 -6.94 8.54 22.69
N GLU A 229 -7.13 7.31 23.15
CA GLU A 229 -6.07 6.29 23.21
C GLU A 229 -6.37 5.04 22.41
N ARG A 230 -7.61 4.86 21.97
CA ARG A 230 -8.11 3.65 21.35
C ARG A 230 -9.00 3.96 20.15
N ALA A 231 -9.10 3.00 19.25
CA ALA A 231 -10.07 3.02 18.17
C ALA A 231 -10.67 1.62 17.95
N VAL A 232 -11.98 1.56 17.76
CA VAL A 232 -12.69 0.35 17.36
C VAL A 232 -12.72 0.28 15.84
N GLN A 233 -12.43 -0.87 15.29
CA GLN A 233 -12.58 -1.14 13.88
C GLN A 233 -13.34 -2.44 13.64
N ARG A 234 -14.26 -2.39 12.68
CA ARG A 234 -14.99 -3.58 12.22
C ARG A 234 -14.13 -4.31 11.19
N VAL A 235 -13.79 -5.55 11.48
CA VAL A 235 -12.95 -6.40 10.61
C VAL A 235 -13.71 -7.68 10.25
N ARG A 236 -13.72 -8.01 8.97
CA ARG A 236 -14.27 -9.28 8.49
C ARG A 236 -13.15 -10.31 8.45
N GLN A 237 -13.31 -11.41 9.19
CA GLN A 237 -12.35 -12.50 9.25
C GLN A 237 -13.10 -13.83 9.23
N ASN A 238 -12.74 -14.76 8.35
CA ASN A 238 -13.37 -16.07 8.19
C ASN A 238 -14.91 -15.97 8.02
N GLY A 239 -15.37 -15.05 7.17
CA GLY A 239 -16.80 -14.82 6.92
C GLY A 239 -17.55 -14.10 8.05
N LYS A 240 -16.98 -13.97 9.24
CA LYS A 240 -17.59 -13.31 10.40
C LYS A 240 -17.06 -11.90 10.59
N THR A 241 -17.92 -11.00 11.04
CA THR A 241 -17.53 -9.63 11.38
C THR A 241 -17.21 -9.57 12.86
N LYS A 242 -16.01 -9.05 13.21
CA LYS A 242 -15.58 -8.82 14.58
C LYS A 242 -15.24 -7.35 14.79
N LEU A 243 -15.51 -6.84 15.99
CA LEU A 243 -15.01 -5.54 16.43
C LEU A 243 -13.65 -5.76 17.10
N ILE A 244 -12.66 -5.01 16.64
CA ILE A 244 -11.30 -5.06 17.20
C ILE A 244 -10.99 -3.69 17.77
N ILE A 245 -10.64 -3.65 19.05
CA ILE A 245 -10.09 -2.46 19.70
C ILE A 245 -8.58 -2.49 19.48
N GLN A 246 -8.03 -1.39 18.97
CA GLN A 246 -6.59 -1.27 18.73
C GLN A 246 -6.12 0.15 19.03
N THR A 247 -4.81 0.29 19.20
CA THR A 247 -4.19 1.60 19.31
C THR A 247 -4.42 2.41 18.02
N PRO A 248 -4.53 3.74 18.08
CA PRO A 248 -4.67 4.60 16.92
C PRO A 248 -3.58 4.35 15.87
N LYS A 249 -3.80 4.84 14.65
CA LYS A 249 -2.93 4.56 13.51
C LYS A 249 -1.49 5.08 13.68
N SER A 250 -1.32 6.13 14.46
CA SER A 250 0.00 6.74 14.75
C SER A 250 0.03 7.23 16.21
N GLU A 251 1.20 7.36 16.78
CA GLU A 251 1.42 7.93 18.11
C GLU A 251 0.80 9.34 18.24
N LYS A 252 0.90 10.16 17.19
CA LYS A 252 0.28 11.50 17.13
C LYS A 252 -1.27 11.47 17.22
N SER A 253 -1.88 10.30 17.07
CA SER A 253 -3.34 10.16 17.21
C SER A 253 -3.76 9.90 18.64
N VAL A 254 -2.83 9.55 19.52
CA VAL A 254 -3.04 9.57 20.97
C VAL A 254 -2.95 11.03 21.40
N ARG A 255 -4.05 11.56 21.93
CA ARG A 255 -4.16 12.98 22.25
C ARG A 255 -5.25 13.24 23.27
N VAL A 256 -5.13 14.34 23.97
CA VAL A 256 -6.17 14.90 24.86
C VAL A 256 -6.81 16.08 24.11
N ILE A 257 -8.11 16.14 24.13
CA ILE A 257 -8.90 17.17 23.44
C ILE A 257 -9.75 17.90 24.48
N PRO A 258 -9.74 19.24 24.54
CA PRO A 258 -10.68 19.99 25.35
C PRO A 258 -12.09 19.87 24.77
N LEU A 259 -13.07 19.71 25.62
CA LEU A 259 -14.48 19.69 25.27
C LEU A 259 -15.12 21.05 25.60
N PRO A 260 -15.97 21.58 24.73
CA PRO A 260 -16.76 22.77 25.04
C PRO A 260 -17.66 22.53 26.28
N ASN A 261 -17.89 23.57 27.08
CA ASN A 261 -18.65 23.47 28.33
C ASN A 261 -20.10 23.00 28.09
N ASP A 262 -20.71 23.37 26.96
CA ASP A 262 -22.04 22.91 26.56
C ASP A 262 -22.12 21.40 26.33
N MET A 263 -21.00 20.78 25.99
CA MET A 263 -20.92 19.33 25.83
C MET A 263 -20.78 18.57 27.13
N MET A 264 -20.32 19.23 28.18
CA MET A 264 -20.17 18.62 29.52
C MET A 264 -21.50 18.48 30.24
N ALA A 265 -22.55 19.14 29.77
CA ALA A 265 -23.92 19.05 30.28
C ALA A 265 -24.73 17.87 29.70
N TYR A 266 -24.17 17.18 28.69
CA TYR A 266 -24.74 16.00 28.05
C TYR A 266 -24.14 14.71 28.62
#